data_b157fc03fdfbf997be40f46a12f78c52
#
_entry.id   b157fc03fdfbf997be40f46a12f78c52
#
_cell.length_a   1.000
_cell.length_b   1.000
_cell.length_c   1.000
_cell.angle_alpha   90.00
_cell.angle_beta   90.00
_cell.angle_gamma   90.00
#
_symmetry.space_group_name_H-M   'P 1'
#
loop_
_entity.id
_entity.type
_entity.pdbx_description
1 polymer ?
#
loop_
_entity_poly.entity_id
_entity_poly.type
_entity_poly.pdbx_seq_one_letter_code
_entity_poly.pdbx_strand_id
1 'polypeptide(L)'
;MKESSDPEIWNHLFLFLTFFAVVTFLARLWFVESPEWLALHGKVEEAEKNVKHFLGQDVYIGELASKKDKTTRPQSSRRDIFARGNIKRIVLSGIPWGCEGMGVYGIGIFTPVLLLTLGLIPESGKAFPRVVESLRFTFYINFFVMLGFIIGLTIVRKLNLLHAQTFGFFLCALGLFVTLLGYIYQAPLGVTLGGFLLFELALNAGPHLSTFELPSRIYTLQERASGEGIASALGKLGAIIATFIIPPLLQLGGGKLVLIVAIAVLVLGGVITLLVGPLVLKHLPEKV
;
A
#
# COMPACT_ATOMS: atom_id res chain seq x y z
N MET A 1 36.79 5.37 21.25
CA MET A 1 35.44 5.92 21.48
C MET A 1 34.60 4.78 22.04
N LYS A 2 34.19 4.87 23.32
CA LYS A 2 33.25 3.92 23.94
C LYS A 2 31.95 3.99 23.17
N GLU A 3 31.53 2.90 22.58
CA GLU A 3 30.17 2.70 22.09
C GLU A 3 29.25 2.70 23.30
N SER A 4 28.79 3.88 23.71
CA SER A 4 27.68 3.95 24.62
C SER A 4 26.40 3.74 23.80
N SER A 5 25.99 2.49 23.64
CA SER A 5 24.60 2.20 23.38
C SER A 5 23.85 2.59 24.65
N ASP A 6 23.48 3.87 24.74
CA ASP A 6 22.68 4.36 25.84
C ASP A 6 21.31 3.68 25.77
N PRO A 7 20.98 2.78 26.71
CA PRO A 7 19.68 2.10 26.69
C PRO A 7 18.51 3.08 26.75
N GLU A 8 18.73 4.31 27.22
CA GLU A 8 17.71 5.35 27.30
C GLU A 8 17.28 5.89 25.93
N ILE A 9 18.13 5.79 24.88
CA ILE A 9 17.76 6.20 23.51
C ILE A 9 16.52 5.46 23.02
N TRP A 10 16.42 4.17 23.28
CA TRP A 10 15.26 3.37 22.92
C TRP A 10 13.99 3.81 23.66
N ASN A 11 14.13 4.13 24.93
CA ASN A 11 13.02 4.66 25.74
C ASN A 11 12.50 5.98 25.18
N HIS A 12 13.37 6.90 24.79
CA HIS A 12 12.98 8.16 24.17
C HIS A 12 12.28 7.95 22.80
N LEU A 13 12.76 7.02 21.97
CA LEU A 13 12.10 6.65 20.72
C LEU A 13 10.69 6.08 20.94
N PHE A 14 10.54 5.16 21.90
CA PHE A 14 9.22 4.61 22.22
C PHE A 14 8.28 5.67 22.81
N LEU A 15 8.77 6.56 23.67
CA LEU A 15 7.98 7.67 24.20
C LEU A 15 7.52 8.61 23.09
N PHE A 16 8.40 8.94 22.14
CA PHE A 16 8.07 9.75 20.98
C PHE A 16 6.95 9.12 20.13
N LEU A 17 7.07 7.83 19.79
CA LEU A 17 6.05 7.10 19.06
C LEU A 17 4.72 7.01 19.83
N THR A 18 4.81 6.76 21.16
CA THR A 18 3.64 6.70 22.03
C THR A 18 2.91 8.04 22.09
N PHE A 19 3.64 9.15 22.14
CA PHE A 19 3.05 10.49 22.09
C PHE A 19 2.18 10.68 20.85
N PHE A 20 2.67 10.35 19.65
CA PHE A 20 1.89 10.44 18.42
C PHE A 20 0.70 9.48 18.40
N ALA A 21 0.86 8.27 18.93
CA ALA A 21 -0.24 7.32 19.07
C ALA A 21 -1.36 7.87 19.96
N VAL A 22 -1.02 8.46 21.09
CA VAL A 22 -1.98 9.09 22.01
C VAL A 22 -2.67 10.29 21.35
N VAL A 23 -1.91 11.17 20.68
CA VAL A 23 -2.48 12.32 19.94
C VAL A 23 -3.46 11.85 18.89
N THR A 24 -3.09 10.83 18.11
CA THR A 24 -3.96 10.26 17.06
C THR A 24 -5.21 9.62 17.67
N PHE A 25 -5.06 8.90 18.78
CA PHE A 25 -6.19 8.31 19.52
C PHE A 25 -7.16 9.38 20.02
N LEU A 26 -6.66 10.44 20.65
CA LEU A 26 -7.48 11.56 21.13
C LEU A 26 -8.17 12.29 19.98
N ALA A 27 -7.45 12.55 18.87
CA ALA A 27 -8.05 13.15 17.68
C ALA A 27 -9.20 12.30 17.13
N ARG A 28 -9.08 10.96 17.16
CA ARG A 28 -10.14 10.06 16.69
C ARG A 28 -11.43 10.16 17.50
N LEU A 29 -11.39 10.55 18.77
CA LEU A 29 -12.60 10.76 19.58
C LEU A 29 -13.48 11.91 19.10
N TRP A 30 -12.92 12.82 18.28
CA TRP A 30 -13.64 13.96 17.71
C TRP A 30 -14.18 13.70 16.30
N PHE A 31 -13.83 12.54 15.71
CA PHE A 31 -14.35 12.16 14.39
C PHE A 31 -15.83 11.74 14.52
N VAL A 32 -16.67 12.33 13.70
CA VAL A 32 -18.06 11.96 13.56
C VAL A 32 -18.22 10.78 12.62
N GLU A 33 -19.30 10.00 12.80
CA GLU A 33 -19.58 8.84 11.95
C GLU A 33 -19.85 9.25 10.50
N SER A 34 -19.55 8.34 9.58
CA SER A 34 -19.79 8.54 8.15
C SER A 34 -21.27 8.78 7.87
N PRO A 35 -21.61 9.83 7.11
CA PRO A 35 -23.01 10.08 6.71
C PRO A 35 -23.64 8.89 5.98
N GLU A 36 -22.88 8.19 5.15
CA GLU A 36 -23.34 7.01 4.43
C GLU A 36 -23.71 5.87 5.39
N TRP A 37 -22.89 5.65 6.41
CA TRP A 37 -23.14 4.64 7.43
C TRP A 37 -24.38 4.97 8.26
N LEU A 38 -24.51 6.23 8.70
CA LEU A 38 -25.67 6.71 9.45
C LEU A 38 -26.96 6.55 8.66
N ALA A 39 -26.97 6.95 7.37
CA ALA A 39 -28.12 6.81 6.49
C ALA A 39 -28.53 5.33 6.31
N LEU A 40 -27.57 4.40 6.22
CA LEU A 40 -27.86 2.96 6.13
C LEU A 40 -28.49 2.38 7.39
N HIS A 41 -28.17 2.95 8.56
CA HIS A 41 -28.70 2.51 9.85
C HIS A 41 -29.98 3.27 10.27
N GLY A 42 -30.59 4.02 9.32
CA GLY A 42 -31.84 4.75 9.56
C GLY A 42 -31.67 6.06 10.33
N LYS A 43 -30.43 6.48 10.62
CA LYS A 43 -30.11 7.73 11.32
C LYS A 43 -29.96 8.90 10.34
N VAL A 44 -31.03 9.19 9.60
CA VAL A 44 -31.01 10.15 8.49
C VAL A 44 -30.68 11.56 8.96
N GLU A 45 -31.28 12.02 10.07
CA GLU A 45 -31.05 13.37 10.62
C GLU A 45 -29.60 13.60 11.04
N GLU A 46 -28.97 12.58 11.70
CA GLU A 46 -27.55 12.63 12.04
C GLU A 46 -26.66 12.63 10.78
N ALA A 47 -27.05 11.87 9.76
CA ALA A 47 -26.35 11.83 8.48
C ALA A 47 -26.37 13.19 7.78
N GLU A 48 -27.54 13.84 7.70
CA GLU A 48 -27.70 15.19 7.12
C GLU A 48 -26.88 16.24 7.87
N LYS A 49 -26.92 16.20 9.21
CA LYS A 49 -26.10 17.08 10.05
C LYS A 49 -24.60 16.91 9.78
N ASN A 50 -24.13 15.66 9.63
CA ASN A 50 -22.73 15.38 9.35
C ASN A 50 -22.33 15.81 7.93
N VAL A 51 -23.19 15.61 6.92
CA VAL A 51 -22.96 16.15 5.57
C VAL A 51 -22.82 17.67 5.59
N LYS A 52 -23.72 18.35 6.29
CA LYS A 52 -23.64 19.81 6.45
C LYS A 52 -22.33 20.25 7.12
N HIS A 53 -21.89 19.51 8.13
CA HIS A 53 -20.62 19.77 8.82
C HIS A 53 -19.41 19.63 7.89
N PHE A 54 -19.37 18.59 7.02
CA PHE A 54 -18.23 18.31 6.13
C PHE A 54 -18.25 19.14 4.84
N LEU A 55 -19.42 19.34 4.23
CA LEU A 55 -19.53 19.96 2.90
C LEU A 55 -20.00 21.41 2.96
N GLY A 56 -20.47 21.90 4.13
CA GLY A 56 -21.04 23.24 4.27
C GLY A 56 -22.36 23.43 3.50
N GLN A 57 -22.98 22.36 3.03
CA GLN A 57 -24.20 22.38 2.22
C GLN A 57 -25.31 21.59 2.91
N ASP A 58 -26.53 22.12 2.84
CA ASP A 58 -27.72 21.40 3.28
C ASP A 58 -28.10 20.36 2.22
N VAL A 59 -27.94 19.08 2.54
CA VAL A 59 -28.30 17.95 1.67
C VAL A 59 -29.39 17.15 2.35
N TYR A 60 -30.55 17.06 1.71
CA TYR A 60 -31.68 16.25 2.21
C TYR A 60 -31.49 14.79 1.73
N ILE A 61 -31.02 13.94 2.62
CA ILE A 61 -30.82 12.50 2.36
C ILE A 61 -32.16 11.74 2.48
N GLY A 62 -33.11 12.25 3.22
CA GLY A 62 -34.41 11.63 3.47
C GLY A 62 -35.20 11.27 2.21
N GLU A 63 -35.19 12.10 1.16
CA GLU A 63 -35.81 11.77 -0.12
C GLU A 63 -35.10 10.63 -0.88
N LEU A 64 -33.78 10.53 -0.77
CA LEU A 64 -32.98 9.46 -1.38
C LEU A 64 -33.17 8.13 -0.63
N ALA A 65 -33.29 8.19 0.70
CA ALA A 65 -33.52 7.03 1.53
C ALA A 65 -34.97 6.48 1.29
N SER A 66 -35.99 7.34 1.21
CA SER A 66 -37.38 6.96 0.98
C SER A 66 -37.62 6.31 -0.39
N LYS A 67 -36.89 6.72 -1.43
CA LYS A 67 -36.96 6.09 -2.76
C LYS A 67 -36.28 4.71 -2.81
N LYS A 68 -35.32 4.45 -1.92
CA LYS A 68 -34.57 3.19 -1.85
C LYS A 68 -35.22 2.14 -0.93
N ASP A 69 -36.14 2.55 -0.05
CA ASP A 69 -36.73 1.69 1.00
C ASP A 69 -37.77 0.68 0.48
N LYS A 70 -38.16 0.77 -0.80
CA LYS A 70 -39.09 -0.18 -1.41
C LYS A 70 -38.48 -1.43 -1.99
N THR A 71 -37.18 -1.55 -2.02
CA THR A 71 -36.50 -2.79 -2.33
C THR A 71 -35.91 -3.36 -1.04
N THR A 72 -36.67 -4.31 -0.44
CA THR A 72 -36.22 -5.19 0.63
C THR A 72 -34.75 -5.57 0.40
N ARG A 73 -33.84 -4.94 1.16
CA ARG A 73 -32.42 -5.28 1.12
C ARG A 73 -32.25 -6.61 1.85
N PRO A 74 -31.86 -7.69 1.18
CA PRO A 74 -31.36 -8.84 1.89
C PRO A 74 -30.17 -8.34 2.73
N GLN A 75 -30.18 -8.54 4.05
CA GLN A 75 -28.96 -8.46 4.84
C GLN A 75 -27.96 -9.39 4.19
N SER A 76 -26.96 -8.81 3.50
CA SER A 76 -25.93 -9.68 2.89
C SER A 76 -25.24 -10.42 4.03
N SER A 77 -25.40 -11.73 4.04
CA SER A 77 -24.75 -12.59 5.02
C SER A 77 -23.22 -12.45 4.81
N ARG A 78 -22.43 -12.52 5.89
CA ARG A 78 -20.96 -12.58 5.79
C ARG A 78 -20.47 -13.70 4.84
N ARG A 79 -21.31 -14.69 4.56
CA ARG A 79 -21.04 -15.76 3.58
C ARG A 79 -21.16 -15.31 2.14
N ASP A 80 -21.92 -14.26 1.86
CA ASP A 80 -22.16 -13.76 0.49
C ASP A 80 -20.91 -13.12 -0.13
N ILE A 81 -19.96 -12.68 0.72
CA ILE A 81 -18.69 -12.13 0.22
C ILE A 81 -17.83 -13.18 -0.50
N PHE A 82 -17.99 -14.47 -0.15
CA PHE A 82 -17.33 -15.59 -0.82
C PHE A 82 -18.15 -16.18 -1.96
N ALA A 83 -19.31 -15.60 -2.30
CA ALA A 83 -20.09 -16.04 -3.47
C ALA A 83 -19.24 -15.91 -4.75
N ARG A 84 -19.52 -16.77 -5.75
CA ARG A 84 -18.75 -16.82 -7.01
C ARG A 84 -18.55 -15.47 -7.69
N GLY A 85 -19.53 -14.55 -7.60
CA GLY A 85 -19.42 -13.19 -8.13
C GLY A 85 -18.38 -12.33 -7.44
N ASN A 86 -18.16 -12.54 -6.15
CA ASN A 86 -17.25 -11.74 -5.31
C ASN A 86 -15.81 -12.27 -5.32
N ILE A 87 -15.58 -13.54 -5.72
CA ILE A 87 -14.23 -14.11 -5.79
C ILE A 87 -13.31 -13.26 -6.69
N LYS A 88 -13.81 -12.77 -7.83
CA LYS A 88 -13.03 -11.91 -8.72
C LYS A 88 -12.65 -10.59 -8.04
N ARG A 89 -13.54 -10.04 -7.19
CA ARG A 89 -13.25 -8.83 -6.41
C ARG A 89 -12.21 -9.09 -5.34
N ILE A 90 -12.29 -10.25 -4.65
CA ILE A 90 -11.30 -10.68 -3.66
C ILE A 90 -9.93 -10.88 -4.32
N VAL A 91 -9.87 -11.56 -5.47
CA VAL A 91 -8.63 -11.76 -6.22
C VAL A 91 -8.03 -10.42 -6.67
N LEU A 92 -8.85 -9.52 -7.21
CA LEU A 92 -8.41 -8.22 -7.71
C LEU A 92 -7.92 -7.28 -6.59
N SER A 93 -8.59 -7.27 -5.45
CA SER A 93 -8.21 -6.40 -4.33
C SER A 93 -7.11 -7.01 -3.45
N GLY A 94 -7.15 -8.32 -3.24
CA GLY A 94 -6.29 -8.98 -2.26
C GLY A 94 -4.93 -9.39 -2.80
N ILE A 95 -4.86 -10.03 -3.99
CA ILE A 95 -3.58 -10.54 -4.50
C ILE A 95 -2.63 -9.38 -4.89
N PRO A 96 -3.06 -8.36 -5.65
CA PRO A 96 -2.21 -7.21 -5.90
C PRO A 96 -1.76 -6.50 -4.61
N TRP A 97 -2.64 -6.41 -3.60
CA TRP A 97 -2.24 -5.85 -2.30
C TRP A 97 -1.20 -6.73 -1.60
N GLY A 98 -1.30 -8.05 -1.71
CA GLY A 98 -0.27 -8.98 -1.24
C GLY A 98 1.07 -8.78 -1.94
N CYS A 99 1.05 -8.63 -3.28
CA CYS A 99 2.24 -8.34 -4.06
C CYS A 99 2.87 -6.98 -3.71
N GLU A 100 2.04 -5.97 -3.51
CA GLU A 100 2.46 -4.65 -3.03
C GLU A 100 3.08 -4.75 -1.63
N GLY A 101 2.42 -5.45 -0.70
CA GLY A 101 2.92 -5.70 0.64
C GLY A 101 4.28 -6.40 0.64
N MET A 102 4.51 -7.33 -0.29
CA MET A 102 5.85 -7.92 -0.48
C MET A 102 6.87 -6.88 -0.98
N GLY A 103 6.50 -5.95 -1.85
CA GLY A 103 7.35 -4.85 -2.28
C GLY A 103 7.73 -3.93 -1.12
N VAL A 104 6.74 -3.37 -0.43
CA VAL A 104 6.94 -2.41 0.67
C VAL A 104 7.70 -3.04 1.84
N TYR A 105 7.24 -4.17 2.34
CA TYR A 105 7.81 -4.78 3.55
C TYR A 105 9.00 -5.68 3.23
N GLY A 106 9.09 -6.22 2.03
CA GLY A 106 10.23 -7.00 1.57
C GLY A 106 11.40 -6.10 1.20
N ILE A 107 11.24 -5.28 0.18
CA ILE A 107 12.33 -4.41 -0.27
C ILE A 107 12.53 -3.24 0.70
N GLY A 108 11.46 -2.54 1.11
CA GLY A 108 11.56 -1.33 1.93
C GLY A 108 12.22 -1.58 3.29
N ILE A 109 11.80 -2.59 4.06
CA ILE A 109 12.44 -2.90 5.36
C ILE A 109 13.88 -3.35 5.19
N PHE A 110 14.18 -4.13 4.13
CA PHE A 110 15.53 -4.65 3.87
C PHE A 110 16.37 -3.69 3.02
N THR A 111 15.88 -2.50 2.69
CA THR A 111 16.65 -1.49 1.92
C THR A 111 18.07 -1.28 2.46
N PRO A 112 18.33 -1.07 3.78
CA PRO A 112 19.70 -0.90 4.27
C PRO A 112 20.59 -2.10 3.96
N VAL A 113 20.07 -3.32 4.11
CA VAL A 113 20.78 -4.57 3.84
C VAL A 113 21.01 -4.75 2.35
N LEU A 114 20.01 -4.45 1.52
CA LEU A 114 20.13 -4.53 0.06
C LEU A 114 21.14 -3.54 -0.48
N LEU A 115 21.19 -2.31 0.01
CA LEU A 115 22.19 -1.33 -0.37
C LEU A 115 23.62 -1.83 -0.08
N LEU A 116 23.82 -2.51 1.06
CA LEU A 116 25.09 -3.12 1.40
C LEU A 116 25.44 -4.32 0.50
N THR A 117 24.47 -5.23 0.31
CA THR A 117 24.69 -6.48 -0.46
C THR A 117 24.83 -6.24 -1.97
N LEU A 118 24.22 -5.17 -2.48
CA LEU A 118 24.36 -4.75 -3.87
C LEU A 118 25.60 -3.88 -4.14
N GLY A 119 26.41 -3.60 -3.10
CA GLY A 119 27.62 -2.78 -3.23
C GLY A 119 27.32 -1.31 -3.53
N LEU A 120 26.13 -0.83 -3.22
CA LEU A 120 25.72 0.57 -3.46
C LEU A 120 26.27 1.54 -2.42
N ILE A 121 26.93 1.03 -1.39
CA ILE A 121 27.59 1.80 -0.34
C ILE A 121 29.07 1.48 -0.37
N PRO A 122 29.94 2.52 -0.37
CA PRO A 122 31.39 2.32 -0.39
C PRO A 122 31.88 1.44 0.76
N GLU A 123 32.83 0.56 0.49
CA GLU A 123 33.48 -0.27 1.51
C GLU A 123 34.36 0.59 2.40
N SER A 124 33.82 1.13 3.48
CA SER A 124 34.60 1.62 4.59
C SER A 124 35.01 0.42 5.46
N GLY A 125 36.30 0.24 5.76
CA GLY A 125 36.87 -0.98 6.37
C GLY A 125 36.32 -1.36 7.77
N LYS A 126 35.33 -0.67 8.31
CA LYS A 126 34.69 -0.97 9.61
C LYS A 126 33.18 -1.20 9.44
N ALA A 127 32.64 -2.21 10.11
CA ALA A 127 31.22 -2.60 9.99
C ALA A 127 30.25 -1.49 10.44
N PHE A 128 30.52 -0.84 11.57
CA PHE A 128 29.64 0.19 12.13
C PHE A 128 29.44 1.42 11.22
N PRO A 129 30.51 2.05 10.66
CA PRO A 129 30.33 3.13 9.70
C PRO A 129 29.52 2.74 8.46
N ARG A 130 29.64 1.50 7.98
CA ARG A 130 28.87 0.99 6.82
C ARG A 130 27.36 0.91 7.14
N VAL A 131 26.99 0.48 8.33
CA VAL A 131 25.59 0.46 8.77
C VAL A 131 25.04 1.88 8.86
N VAL A 132 25.77 2.82 9.46
CA VAL A 132 25.35 4.22 9.55
C VAL A 132 25.18 4.83 8.16
N GLU A 133 26.09 4.54 7.23
CA GLU A 133 25.99 5.02 5.86
C GLU A 133 24.77 4.43 5.13
N SER A 134 24.46 3.13 5.32
CA SER A 134 23.27 2.51 4.75
C SER A 134 21.97 3.14 5.25
N LEU A 135 21.92 3.47 6.52
CA LEU A 135 20.78 4.18 7.10
C LEU A 135 20.65 5.61 6.56
N ARG A 136 21.76 6.31 6.34
CA ARG A 136 21.77 7.64 5.71
C ARG A 136 21.24 7.59 4.28
N PHE A 137 21.68 6.63 3.46
CA PHE A 137 21.17 6.43 2.12
C PHE A 137 19.67 6.07 2.13
N THR A 138 19.26 5.21 3.05
CA THR A 138 17.84 4.88 3.24
C THR A 138 17.01 6.11 3.58
N PHE A 139 17.53 7.02 4.39
CA PHE A 139 16.86 8.28 4.68
C PHE A 139 16.65 9.13 3.42
N TYR A 140 17.65 9.23 2.54
CA TYR A 140 17.49 9.95 1.27
C TYR A 140 16.49 9.24 0.33
N ILE A 141 16.49 7.91 0.30
CA ILE A 141 15.51 7.12 -0.49
C ILE A 141 14.09 7.41 -0.02
N ASN A 142 13.86 7.53 1.30
CA ASN A 142 12.53 7.87 1.84
C ASN A 142 12.01 9.24 1.37
N PHE A 143 12.86 10.14 0.93
CA PHE A 143 12.42 11.37 0.27
C PHE A 143 11.72 11.08 -1.07
N PHE A 144 12.22 10.12 -1.85
CA PHE A 144 11.57 9.68 -3.09
C PHE A 144 10.27 8.91 -2.82
N VAL A 145 10.18 8.18 -1.73
CA VAL A 145 8.93 7.58 -1.24
C VAL A 145 7.87 8.67 -1.02
N MET A 146 8.24 9.74 -0.32
CA MET A 146 7.34 10.88 -0.08
C MET A 146 6.92 11.56 -1.39
N LEU A 147 7.85 11.79 -2.31
CA LEU A 147 7.53 12.33 -3.64
C LEU A 147 6.58 11.42 -4.40
N GLY A 148 6.78 10.10 -4.32
CA GLY A 148 5.90 9.10 -4.90
C GLY A 148 4.46 9.26 -4.39
N PHE A 149 4.26 9.40 -3.09
CA PHE A 149 2.94 9.66 -2.51
C PHE A 149 2.30 10.96 -3.03
N ILE A 150 3.03 12.06 -3.09
CA ILE A 150 2.51 13.33 -3.60
C ILE A 150 2.09 13.21 -5.06
N ILE A 151 2.92 12.58 -5.89
CA ILE A 151 2.60 12.29 -7.30
C ILE A 151 1.38 11.38 -7.39
N GLY A 152 1.35 10.31 -6.60
CA GLY A 152 0.27 9.33 -6.57
C GLY A 152 -1.09 9.95 -6.22
N LEU A 153 -1.16 10.86 -5.24
CA LEU A 153 -2.38 11.58 -4.91
C LEU A 153 -2.94 12.39 -6.10
N THR A 154 -2.07 12.89 -6.97
CA THR A 154 -2.50 13.61 -8.19
C THR A 154 -2.92 12.64 -9.30
N ILE A 155 -2.21 11.52 -9.43
CA ILE A 155 -2.48 10.48 -10.43
C ILE A 155 -3.82 9.78 -10.14
N VAL A 156 -4.07 9.35 -8.90
CA VAL A 156 -5.29 8.64 -8.50
C VAL A 156 -6.55 9.50 -8.71
N ARG A 157 -6.42 10.83 -8.63
CA ARG A 157 -7.53 11.75 -8.91
C ARG A 157 -7.83 11.92 -10.40
N LYS A 158 -6.84 11.74 -11.28
CA LYS A 158 -6.93 12.04 -12.72
C LYS A 158 -7.05 10.79 -13.59
N LEU A 159 -6.45 9.69 -13.17
CA LEU A 159 -6.43 8.45 -13.92
C LEU A 159 -7.40 7.44 -13.32
N ASN A 160 -7.83 6.49 -14.16
CA ASN A 160 -8.52 5.30 -13.66
C ASN A 160 -7.60 4.52 -12.72
N LEU A 161 -8.12 4.16 -11.56
CA LEU A 161 -7.38 3.51 -10.48
C LEU A 161 -6.68 2.22 -10.93
N LEU A 162 -7.34 1.40 -11.77
CA LEU A 162 -6.76 0.16 -12.30
C LEU A 162 -5.60 0.42 -13.26
N HIS A 163 -5.66 1.48 -14.05
CA HIS A 163 -4.54 1.85 -14.92
C HIS A 163 -3.35 2.33 -14.08
N ALA A 164 -3.60 3.17 -13.05
CA ALA A 164 -2.55 3.62 -12.13
C ALA A 164 -1.88 2.44 -11.41
N GLN A 165 -2.67 1.46 -10.95
CA GLN A 165 -2.18 0.25 -10.31
C GLN A 165 -1.37 -0.63 -11.26
N THR A 166 -1.92 -0.94 -12.43
CA THR A 166 -1.27 -1.80 -13.44
C THR A 166 0.04 -1.20 -13.91
N PHE A 167 0.01 0.07 -14.36
CA PHE A 167 1.19 0.77 -14.81
C PHE A 167 2.23 0.91 -13.70
N GLY A 168 1.79 1.23 -12.49
CA GLY A 168 2.66 1.33 -11.32
C GLY A 168 3.40 0.03 -11.03
N PHE A 169 2.73 -1.13 -11.05
CA PHE A 169 3.36 -2.42 -10.84
C PHE A 169 4.43 -2.73 -11.90
N PHE A 170 4.14 -2.50 -13.18
CA PHE A 170 5.13 -2.74 -14.24
C PHE A 170 6.30 -1.74 -14.17
N LEU A 171 6.03 -0.50 -13.77
CA LEU A 171 7.09 0.49 -13.59
C LEU A 171 7.98 0.13 -12.37
N CYS A 172 7.40 -0.39 -11.30
CA CYS A 172 8.15 -0.95 -10.17
C CYS A 172 9.06 -2.11 -10.59
N ALA A 173 8.49 -3.06 -11.36
CA ALA A 173 9.25 -4.19 -11.88
C ALA A 173 10.39 -3.74 -12.81
N LEU A 174 10.15 -2.73 -13.65
CA LEU A 174 11.18 -2.12 -14.51
C LEU A 174 12.29 -1.46 -13.66
N GLY A 175 11.93 -0.72 -12.61
CA GLY A 175 12.91 -0.10 -11.71
C GLY A 175 13.84 -1.14 -11.08
N LEU A 176 13.27 -2.21 -10.49
CA LEU A 176 14.09 -3.30 -9.93
C LEU A 176 14.85 -4.08 -11.00
N PHE A 177 14.32 -4.20 -12.20
CA PHE A 177 15.03 -4.84 -13.33
C PHE A 177 16.26 -4.03 -13.75
N VAL A 178 16.14 -2.70 -13.84
CA VAL A 178 17.30 -1.81 -14.09
C VAL A 178 18.33 -1.93 -12.96
N THR A 179 17.88 -1.98 -11.70
CA THR A 179 18.75 -2.22 -10.54
C THR A 179 19.48 -3.56 -10.67
N LEU A 180 18.77 -4.63 -11.04
CA LEU A 180 19.34 -5.97 -11.23
C LEU A 180 20.40 -6.00 -12.33
N LEU A 181 20.10 -5.40 -13.50
CA LEU A 181 21.06 -5.31 -14.60
C LEU A 181 22.28 -4.48 -14.21
N GLY A 182 22.05 -3.32 -13.55
CA GLY A 182 23.13 -2.49 -13.05
C GLY A 182 24.06 -3.24 -12.09
N TYR A 183 23.50 -4.05 -11.21
CA TYR A 183 24.25 -4.91 -10.32
C TYR A 183 25.04 -6.02 -11.05
N ILE A 184 24.39 -6.73 -12.00
CA ILE A 184 25.02 -7.85 -12.73
C ILE A 184 26.19 -7.36 -13.63
N TYR A 185 25.96 -6.25 -14.34
CA TYR A 185 26.94 -5.72 -15.29
C TYR A 185 27.89 -4.69 -14.67
N GLN A 186 27.85 -4.52 -13.35
CA GLN A 186 28.67 -3.55 -12.62
C GLN A 186 28.59 -2.14 -13.25
N ALA A 187 27.39 -1.73 -13.61
CA ALA A 187 27.14 -0.43 -14.20
C ALA A 187 27.47 0.70 -13.19
N PRO A 188 27.67 1.94 -13.65
CA PRO A 188 27.84 3.07 -12.75
C PRO A 188 26.76 3.13 -11.67
N LEU A 189 27.17 3.48 -10.44
CA LEU A 189 26.30 3.54 -9.26
C LEU A 189 24.96 4.25 -9.54
N GLY A 190 25.00 5.33 -10.31
CA GLY A 190 23.80 6.11 -10.68
C GLY A 190 22.75 5.32 -11.43
N VAL A 191 23.12 4.31 -12.24
CA VAL A 191 22.17 3.44 -12.96
C VAL A 191 21.47 2.51 -11.98
N THR A 192 22.23 1.82 -11.15
CA THR A 192 21.69 0.86 -10.18
C THR A 192 20.83 1.55 -9.13
N LEU A 193 21.29 2.68 -8.60
CA LEU A 193 20.54 3.49 -7.65
C LEU A 193 19.32 4.13 -8.31
N GLY A 194 19.45 4.64 -9.54
CA GLY A 194 18.36 5.23 -10.30
C GLY A 194 17.21 4.24 -10.54
N GLY A 195 17.51 2.98 -10.85
CA GLY A 195 16.51 1.90 -10.93
C GLY A 195 15.80 1.68 -9.61
N PHE A 196 16.53 1.66 -8.50
CA PHE A 196 15.96 1.49 -7.17
C PHE A 196 15.06 2.68 -6.76
N LEU A 197 15.49 3.91 -7.05
CA LEU A 197 14.69 5.11 -6.80
C LEU A 197 13.42 5.13 -7.66
N LEU A 198 13.50 4.66 -8.92
CA LEU A 198 12.34 4.50 -9.78
C LEU A 198 11.34 3.52 -9.19
N PHE A 199 11.81 2.38 -8.64
CA PHE A 199 10.96 1.41 -7.95
C PHE A 199 10.24 2.06 -6.77
N GLU A 200 10.96 2.74 -5.86
CA GLU A 200 10.38 3.36 -4.67
C GLU A 200 9.34 4.45 -5.04
N LEU A 201 9.66 5.28 -6.01
CA LEU A 201 8.75 6.31 -6.49
C LEU A 201 7.50 5.71 -7.12
N ALA A 202 7.67 4.72 -8.01
CA ALA A 202 6.56 4.09 -8.71
C ALA A 202 5.65 3.29 -7.76
N LEU A 203 6.23 2.59 -6.78
CA LEU A 203 5.49 1.81 -5.79
C LEU A 203 4.53 2.71 -5.01
N ASN A 204 5.03 3.85 -4.55
CA ASN A 204 4.25 4.79 -3.73
C ASN A 204 3.32 5.68 -4.57
N ALA A 205 3.65 5.94 -5.83
CA ALA A 205 2.79 6.70 -6.75
C ALA A 205 1.62 5.89 -7.33
N GLY A 206 1.74 4.58 -7.41
CA GLY A 206 0.76 3.70 -8.05
C GLY A 206 0.21 2.63 -7.10
N PRO A 207 0.85 1.45 -7.01
CA PRO A 207 0.32 0.29 -6.29
C PRO A 207 -0.06 0.58 -4.86
N HIS A 208 0.78 1.28 -4.10
CA HIS A 208 0.55 1.52 -2.69
C HIS A 208 -0.75 2.31 -2.41
N LEU A 209 -1.01 3.37 -3.15
CA LEU A 209 -2.26 4.14 -3.02
C LEU A 209 -3.46 3.39 -3.59
N SER A 210 -3.28 2.76 -4.76
CA SER A 210 -4.40 2.14 -5.47
C SER A 210 -4.91 0.87 -4.78
N THR A 211 -4.06 0.07 -4.15
CA THR A 211 -4.48 -1.13 -3.41
C THR A 211 -5.32 -0.79 -2.18
N PHE A 212 -5.04 0.33 -1.51
CA PHE A 212 -5.86 0.82 -0.41
C PHE A 212 -7.22 1.35 -0.87
N GLU A 213 -7.28 2.04 -2.00
CA GLU A 213 -8.50 2.68 -2.48
C GLU A 213 -9.41 1.71 -3.24
N LEU A 214 -8.85 0.71 -3.91
CA LEU A 214 -9.58 -0.21 -4.78
C LEU A 214 -10.72 -0.95 -4.07
N PRO A 215 -10.57 -1.54 -2.87
CA PRO A 215 -11.65 -2.24 -2.20
C PRO A 215 -12.86 -1.34 -1.94
N SER A 216 -12.63 -0.08 -1.52
CA SER A 216 -13.70 0.87 -1.24
C SER A 216 -14.57 1.17 -2.48
N ARG A 217 -14.02 1.00 -3.69
CA ARG A 217 -14.70 1.28 -4.96
C ARG A 217 -15.39 0.07 -5.57
N ILE A 218 -14.84 -1.13 -5.39
CA ILE A 218 -15.36 -2.35 -6.04
C ILE A 218 -16.37 -3.11 -5.22
N TYR A 219 -16.41 -2.92 -3.89
CA TYR A 219 -17.42 -3.54 -3.03
C TYR A 219 -18.62 -2.64 -2.81
N THR A 220 -19.80 -3.25 -2.68
CA THR A 220 -21.01 -2.53 -2.27
C THR A 220 -20.84 -1.99 -0.85
N LEU A 221 -21.59 -0.96 -0.48
CA LEU A 221 -21.50 -0.33 0.82
C LEU A 221 -21.68 -1.32 2.00
N GLN A 222 -22.51 -2.35 1.82
CA GLN A 222 -22.75 -3.39 2.82
C GLN A 222 -21.60 -4.40 2.93
N GLU A 223 -20.89 -4.66 1.83
CA GLU A 223 -19.78 -5.61 1.76
C GLU A 223 -18.42 -4.94 1.95
N ARG A 224 -18.34 -3.61 1.87
CA ARG A 224 -17.09 -2.82 1.83
C ARG A 224 -16.17 -3.13 2.99
N ALA A 225 -16.68 -3.06 4.23
CA ALA A 225 -15.86 -3.31 5.41
C ALA A 225 -15.28 -4.75 5.44
N SER A 226 -16.08 -5.74 5.06
CA SER A 226 -15.62 -7.14 4.99
C SER A 226 -14.66 -7.37 3.83
N GLY A 227 -14.94 -6.77 2.66
CA GLY A 227 -14.08 -6.85 1.48
C GLY A 227 -12.72 -6.20 1.69
N GLU A 228 -12.71 -5.02 2.30
CA GLU A 228 -11.49 -4.32 2.67
C GLU A 228 -10.70 -5.08 3.75
N GLY A 229 -11.39 -5.65 4.74
CA GLY A 229 -10.77 -6.50 5.75
C GLY A 229 -10.07 -7.72 5.16
N ILE A 230 -10.71 -8.41 4.19
CA ILE A 230 -10.09 -9.56 3.49
C ILE A 230 -8.92 -9.10 2.63
N ALA A 231 -9.09 -8.03 1.86
CA ALA A 231 -8.04 -7.52 0.99
C ALA A 231 -6.80 -7.08 1.80
N SER A 232 -7.00 -6.34 2.90
CA SER A 232 -5.91 -5.93 3.78
C SER A 232 -5.24 -7.10 4.50
N ALA A 233 -6.01 -8.13 4.88
CA ALA A 233 -5.44 -9.37 5.44
C ALA A 233 -4.52 -10.06 4.44
N LEU A 234 -4.91 -10.17 3.16
CA LEU A 234 -4.05 -10.69 2.10
C LEU A 234 -2.83 -9.82 1.87
N GLY A 235 -2.98 -8.48 1.94
CA GLY A 235 -1.86 -7.53 1.92
C GLY A 235 -0.85 -7.80 3.04
N LYS A 236 -1.33 -8.01 4.27
CA LYS A 236 -0.46 -8.33 5.42
C LYS A 236 0.16 -9.72 5.34
N LEU A 237 -0.54 -10.70 4.76
CA LEU A 237 0.06 -12.01 4.46
C LEU A 237 1.24 -11.87 3.49
N GLY A 238 1.11 -11.05 2.44
CA GLY A 238 2.23 -10.74 1.55
C GLY A 238 3.42 -10.14 2.30
N ALA A 239 3.18 -9.16 3.17
CA ALA A 239 4.21 -8.57 4.02
C ALA A 239 4.92 -9.59 4.92
N ILE A 240 4.15 -10.48 5.57
CA ILE A 240 4.67 -11.55 6.42
C ILE A 240 5.55 -12.50 5.59
N ILE A 241 5.03 -12.99 4.45
CA ILE A 241 5.78 -13.89 3.57
C ILE A 241 7.10 -13.24 3.14
N ALA A 242 7.10 -11.98 2.74
CA ALA A 242 8.30 -11.27 2.34
C ALA A 242 9.33 -11.19 3.47
N THR A 243 8.88 -10.81 4.66
CA THR A 243 9.77 -10.66 5.83
C THR A 243 10.45 -11.98 6.19
N PHE A 244 9.74 -13.11 6.07
CA PHE A 244 10.30 -14.44 6.36
C PHE A 244 11.14 -15.00 5.21
N ILE A 245 10.83 -14.70 3.95
CA ILE A 245 11.51 -15.31 2.80
C ILE A 245 12.79 -14.56 2.41
N ILE A 246 12.90 -13.27 2.66
CA ILE A 246 14.07 -12.46 2.25
C ILE A 246 15.36 -12.89 2.93
N PRO A 247 15.45 -13.14 4.26
CA PRO A 247 16.69 -13.60 4.86
C PRO A 247 17.26 -14.89 4.24
N PRO A 248 16.48 -15.97 4.04
CA PRO A 248 16.99 -17.15 3.31
C PRO A 248 17.33 -16.85 1.84
N LEU A 249 16.61 -16.00 1.11
CA LEU A 249 16.99 -15.61 -0.25
C LEU A 249 18.33 -14.88 -0.29
N LEU A 250 18.59 -14.00 0.68
CA LEU A 250 19.89 -13.32 0.82
C LEU A 250 21.02 -14.31 1.08
N GLN A 251 20.79 -15.34 1.88
CA GLN A 251 21.79 -16.38 2.15
C GLN A 251 22.07 -17.28 0.93
N LEU A 252 21.03 -17.61 0.15
CA LEU A 252 21.14 -18.51 -1.00
C LEU A 252 21.69 -17.85 -2.26
N GLY A 253 21.35 -16.59 -2.53
CA GLY A 253 21.68 -15.95 -3.78
C GLY A 253 21.92 -14.43 -3.68
N GLY A 254 22.08 -13.93 -2.45
CA GLY A 254 22.35 -12.51 -2.20
C GLY A 254 21.21 -11.58 -2.69
N GLY A 255 21.55 -10.32 -2.83
CA GLY A 255 20.61 -9.30 -3.33
C GLY A 255 20.06 -9.60 -4.72
N LYS A 256 20.83 -10.30 -5.58
CA LYS A 256 20.37 -10.71 -6.92
C LYS A 256 19.11 -11.57 -6.87
N LEU A 257 19.10 -12.60 -6.01
CA LEU A 257 17.94 -13.51 -5.92
C LEU A 257 16.70 -12.79 -5.34
N VAL A 258 16.92 -11.90 -4.37
CA VAL A 258 15.86 -11.06 -3.81
C VAL A 258 15.24 -10.19 -4.90
N LEU A 259 16.03 -9.52 -5.72
CA LEU A 259 15.54 -8.68 -6.81
C LEU A 259 14.74 -9.49 -7.85
N ILE A 260 15.21 -10.68 -8.23
CA ILE A 260 14.51 -11.56 -9.19
C ILE A 260 13.13 -11.94 -8.65
N VAL A 261 13.04 -12.37 -7.39
CA VAL A 261 11.76 -12.75 -6.76
C VAL A 261 10.84 -11.55 -6.64
N ALA A 262 11.36 -10.38 -6.23
CA ALA A 262 10.56 -9.16 -6.12
C ALA A 262 10.00 -8.72 -7.49
N ILE A 263 10.80 -8.76 -8.55
CA ILE A 263 10.34 -8.45 -9.92
C ILE A 263 9.20 -9.39 -10.31
N ALA A 264 9.36 -10.70 -10.09
CA ALA A 264 8.33 -11.69 -10.43
C ALA A 264 7.01 -11.42 -9.70
N VAL A 265 7.08 -11.08 -8.41
CA VAL A 265 5.90 -10.74 -7.60
C VAL A 265 5.22 -9.46 -8.07
N LEU A 266 5.98 -8.42 -8.40
CA LEU A 266 5.43 -7.16 -8.91
C LEU A 266 4.78 -7.36 -10.29
N VAL A 267 5.40 -8.13 -11.17
CA VAL A 267 4.79 -8.50 -12.47
C VAL A 267 3.50 -9.27 -12.25
N LEU A 268 3.45 -10.21 -11.31
CA LEU A 268 2.23 -10.94 -10.97
C LEU A 268 1.11 -10.00 -10.51
N GLY A 269 1.40 -9.03 -9.64
CA GLY A 269 0.44 -8.01 -9.21
C GLY A 269 -0.12 -7.20 -10.38
N GLY A 270 0.75 -6.77 -11.30
CA GLY A 270 0.38 -6.05 -12.51
C GLY A 270 -0.48 -6.90 -13.46
N VAL A 271 -0.10 -8.14 -13.71
CA VAL A 271 -0.83 -9.08 -14.57
C VAL A 271 -2.21 -9.37 -14.02
N ILE A 272 -2.34 -9.65 -12.71
CA ILE A 272 -3.65 -9.89 -12.09
C ILE A 272 -4.53 -8.65 -12.20
N THR A 273 -4.00 -7.48 -11.94
CA THR A 273 -4.75 -6.22 -12.09
C THR A 273 -5.23 -6.05 -13.53
N LEU A 274 -4.36 -6.29 -14.51
CA LEU A 274 -4.66 -6.15 -15.94
C LEU A 274 -5.75 -7.13 -16.42
N LEU A 275 -5.67 -8.39 -15.98
CA LEU A 275 -6.57 -9.44 -16.46
C LEU A 275 -7.91 -9.46 -15.72
N VAL A 276 -7.89 -9.26 -14.40
CA VAL A 276 -9.09 -9.38 -13.56
C VAL A 276 -9.84 -8.05 -13.45
N GLY A 277 -9.14 -6.91 -13.52
CA GLY A 277 -9.73 -5.58 -13.41
C GLY A 277 -10.91 -5.33 -14.35
N PRO A 278 -10.76 -5.52 -15.67
CA PRO A 278 -11.86 -5.34 -16.63
C PRO A 278 -13.05 -6.28 -16.38
N LEU A 279 -12.80 -7.48 -15.86
CA LEU A 279 -13.85 -8.45 -15.54
C LEU A 279 -14.71 -8.04 -14.34
N VAL A 280 -14.12 -7.28 -13.41
CA VAL A 280 -14.82 -6.73 -12.25
C VAL A 280 -15.58 -5.46 -12.62
N LEU A 281 -14.93 -4.54 -13.36
CA LEU A 281 -15.53 -3.26 -13.76
C LEU A 281 -16.78 -3.43 -14.63
N LYS A 282 -16.83 -4.46 -15.49
CA LYS A 282 -17.99 -4.76 -16.35
C LYS A 282 -19.30 -4.92 -15.61
N HIS A 283 -19.23 -5.23 -14.31
CA HIS A 283 -20.37 -5.50 -13.44
C HIS A 283 -20.63 -4.39 -12.41
N LEU A 284 -19.90 -3.28 -12.49
CA LEU A 284 -20.09 -2.13 -11.63
C LEU A 284 -20.87 -1.03 -12.37
N PRO A 285 -21.75 -0.28 -11.68
CA PRO A 285 -22.38 0.90 -12.28
C PRO A 285 -21.31 1.95 -12.62
N GLU A 286 -21.51 2.69 -13.73
CA GLU A 286 -20.59 3.56 -14.48
C GLU A 286 -19.74 4.62 -13.70
N LYS A 287 -19.43 4.45 -12.45
CA LYS A 287 -18.67 5.44 -11.64
C LYS A 287 -17.52 4.79 -10.85
N VAL A 288 -16.59 4.16 -11.54
CA VAL A 288 -15.30 3.76 -10.91
C VAL A 288 -14.11 4.31 -11.68
#